data_69d3c9889f44fa5f5cc10bd467fcc547
#
_entry.id   69d3c9889f44fa5f5cc10bd467fcc547
#
_cell.length_a   1.000
_cell.length_b   1.000
_cell.length_c   1.000
_cell.angle_alpha   90.00
_cell.angle_beta   90.00
_cell.angle_gamma   90.00
#
_symmetry.space_group_name_H-M   'P 1'
#
loop_
_entity.id
_entity.type
_entity.pdbx_description
1 polymer ?
#
loop_
_entity_poly.entity_id
_entity_poly.type
_entity_poly.pdbx_seq_one_letter_code
_entity_poly.pdbx_strand_id
1 'polypeptide(L)' 'MRAHLQAVMPYELHGTPYYQLVLVPDGEQRPQQARLSHDMIYADPRPGDAVEVHAILGIIDRVERAPAEES' A
#
# COMPACT_ATOMS: atom_id res chain seq x y z
N MET A 1 -3.46 9.72 -2.98
CA MET A 1 -2.10 10.16 -2.61
C MET A 1 -1.09 9.20 -3.21
N ARG A 2 -0.08 9.74 -3.84
CA ARG A 2 0.95 8.94 -4.48
C ARG A 2 2.02 8.56 -3.45
N ALA A 3 2.46 7.32 -3.48
CA ALA A 3 3.46 6.84 -2.53
C ALA A 3 4.21 5.68 -3.16
N HIS A 4 5.18 5.16 -2.43
CA HIS A 4 5.81 3.90 -2.83
C HIS A 4 5.89 2.98 -1.62
N LEU A 5 5.88 1.69 -1.89
CA LEU A 5 5.96 0.68 -0.84
C LEU A 5 7.40 0.54 -0.40
N GLN A 6 7.62 0.56 0.89
CA GLN A 6 8.94 0.33 1.47
C GLN A 6 9.05 -1.10 1.96
N ALA A 7 7.98 -1.65 2.51
CA ALA A 7 7.97 -3.01 3.01
C ALA A 7 6.59 -3.60 2.84
N VAL A 8 6.55 -4.90 2.60
CA VAL A 8 5.30 -5.65 2.43
C VAL A 8 5.43 -6.94 3.22
N MET A 9 4.51 -7.16 4.16
CA MET A 9 4.52 -8.37 4.98
C MET A 9 3.16 -9.03 4.90
N PRO A 10 3.06 -10.12 4.15
CA PRO A 10 1.81 -10.86 4.10
C PRO A 10 1.59 -11.63 5.40
N TYR A 11 0.35 -11.72 5.81
CA TYR A 11 -0.02 -12.55 6.94
C TYR A 11 -1.45 -13.00 6.77
N GLU A 12 -1.87 -13.91 7.61
CA GLU A 12 -3.19 -14.50 7.52
C GLU A 12 -3.90 -14.30 8.85
N LEU A 13 -5.18 -13.92 8.77
CA LEU A 13 -5.99 -13.73 9.94
C LEU A 13 -7.33 -14.40 9.70
N HIS A 14 -7.63 -15.43 10.50
CA HIS A 14 -8.87 -16.18 10.38
C HIS A 14 -9.10 -16.71 8.96
N GLY A 15 -8.01 -17.16 8.33
CA GLY A 15 -8.11 -17.73 6.99
C GLY A 15 -8.14 -16.70 5.87
N THR A 16 -8.10 -15.41 6.19
CA THR A 16 -8.11 -14.35 5.18
C THR A 16 -6.73 -13.75 5.04
N PRO A 17 -6.19 -13.68 3.81
CA PRO A 17 -4.88 -13.06 3.63
C PRO A 17 -4.95 -11.54 3.80
N TYR A 18 -3.97 -11.01 4.49
CA TYR A 18 -3.80 -9.58 4.72
C TYR A 18 -2.37 -9.18 4.39
N TYR A 19 -2.17 -7.89 4.24
CA TYR A 19 -0.83 -7.35 4.10
C TYR A 19 -0.60 -6.23 5.10
N GLN A 20 0.54 -6.27 5.75
CA GLN A 20 1.02 -5.13 6.50
C GLN A 20 2.01 -4.40 5.62
N LEU A 21 1.77 -3.11 5.42
CA LEU A 21 2.54 -2.30 4.50
C LEU A 21 3.23 -1.19 5.24
N VAL A 22 4.43 -0.86 4.79
CA VAL A 22 5.08 0.39 5.15
C VAL A 22 5.23 1.14 3.84
N LEU A 23 4.65 2.33 3.78
CA LEU A 23 4.69 3.12 2.56
C LEU A 23 5.19 4.53 2.88
N VAL A 24 5.80 5.14 1.88
CA VAL A 24 6.36 6.48 2.02
C VAL A 24 5.67 7.36 1.00
N PRO A 25 4.86 8.34 1.46
CA PRO A 25 4.21 9.25 0.53
C PRO A 25 5.23 10.07 -0.23
N ASP A 26 4.91 10.38 -1.48
CA ASP A 26 5.80 11.20 -2.30
C ASP A 26 5.95 12.57 -1.66
N GLY A 27 7.18 13.06 -1.64
CA GLY A 27 7.48 14.35 -1.04
C GLY A 27 7.62 14.35 0.45
N GLU A 28 7.44 13.19 1.09
CA GLU A 28 7.60 13.05 2.53
C GLU A 28 8.68 12.02 2.80
N GLN A 29 9.24 12.10 3.99
CA GLN A 29 10.25 11.14 4.40
C GLN A 29 9.76 10.24 5.53
N ARG A 30 8.56 10.47 6.03
CA ARG A 30 8.02 9.67 7.12
C ARG A 30 7.28 8.47 6.58
N PRO A 31 7.69 7.27 6.96
CA PRO A 31 6.92 6.08 6.59
C PRO A 31 5.58 6.06 7.29
N GLN A 32 4.59 5.50 6.62
CA GLN A 32 3.29 5.25 7.21
C GLN A 32 3.01 3.76 7.12
N GLN A 33 2.27 3.26 8.10
CA GLN A 33 1.91 1.86 8.13
C GLN A 33 0.44 1.71 7.80
N ALA A 34 0.11 0.61 7.14
CA ALA A 34 -1.27 0.30 6.81
C ALA A 34 -1.44 -1.21 6.84
N ARG A 35 -2.64 -1.64 7.19
CA ARG A 35 -3.02 -3.06 7.12
C ARG A 35 -4.23 -3.16 6.24
N LEU A 36 -4.14 -3.99 5.22
CA LEU A 36 -5.23 -4.15 4.26
C LEU A 36 -5.46 -5.62 4.00
N SER A 37 -6.72 -5.99 3.84
CA SER A 37 -7.02 -7.31 3.33
C SER A 37 -6.62 -7.39 1.87
N HIS A 38 -6.46 -8.62 1.39
CA HIS A 38 -5.93 -8.85 0.04
C HIS A 38 -6.81 -8.24 -1.06
N ASP A 39 -8.08 -7.99 -0.77
CA ASP A 39 -8.99 -7.43 -1.77
C ASP A 39 -9.02 -5.90 -1.78
N MET A 40 -8.25 -5.28 -0.89
CA MET A 40 -8.13 -3.81 -0.84
C MET A 40 -6.81 -3.33 -1.43
N ILE A 41 -6.05 -4.23 -2.02
CA ILE A 41 -4.78 -3.91 -2.64
C ILE A 41 -4.63 -4.79 -3.86
N TYR A 42 -3.85 -4.33 -4.82
CA TYR A 42 -3.60 -5.11 -6.04
C TYR A 42 -2.82 -6.37 -5.72
N ALA A 43 -2.82 -7.32 -6.67
CA ALA A 43 -2.17 -8.61 -6.49
C ALA A 43 -0.65 -8.46 -6.44
N ASP A 44 -0.02 -9.22 -5.55
CA ASP A 44 1.43 -9.37 -5.47
C ASP A 44 2.15 -8.04 -5.25
N PRO A 45 1.78 -7.30 -4.19
CA PRO A 45 2.49 -6.05 -3.90
C PRO A 45 3.93 -6.33 -3.46
N ARG A 46 4.86 -5.48 -3.89
CA ARG A 46 6.28 -5.67 -3.61
C ARG A 46 6.92 -4.36 -3.18
N PRO A 47 7.98 -4.45 -2.36
CA PRO A 47 8.73 -3.25 -2.02
C PRO A 47 9.26 -2.57 -3.28
N GLY A 48 9.20 -1.25 -3.30
CA GLY A 48 9.62 -0.46 -4.43
C GLY A 48 8.51 -0.10 -5.39
N ASP A 49 7.34 -0.72 -5.24
CA ASP A 49 6.22 -0.42 -6.12
C ASP A 49 5.71 1.00 -5.89
N ALA A 50 5.41 1.69 -7.00
CA ALA A 50 4.72 2.98 -6.92
C ALA A 50 3.23 2.71 -6.84
N VAL A 51 2.56 3.40 -5.92
CA VAL A 51 1.16 3.11 -5.62
C VAL A 51 0.37 4.40 -5.48
N GLU A 52 -0.93 4.26 -5.68
CA GLU A 52 -1.91 5.28 -5.37
C GLU A 52 -2.66 4.86 -4.13
N VAL A 53 -2.67 5.71 -3.12
CA VAL A 53 -3.22 5.40 -1.81
C VAL A 53 -4.51 6.18 -1.61
N HIS A 54 -5.54 5.48 -1.18
CA HIS A 54 -6.82 6.09 -0.86
C HIS A 54 -7.03 6.00 0.64
N ALA A 55 -7.43 7.13 1.22
CA ALA A 55 -7.65 7.20 2.66
C ALA A 55 -8.94 7.92 2.96
N ILE A 56 -9.61 7.49 4.00
CA ILE A 56 -10.82 8.12 4.50
C ILE A 56 -10.56 8.50 5.94
N LEU A 57 -10.69 9.80 6.24
CA LEU A 57 -10.50 10.31 7.59
C LEU A 57 -9.15 9.89 8.18
N GLY A 58 -8.12 9.91 7.34
CA GLY A 58 -6.77 9.59 7.79
C GLY A 58 -6.46 8.11 7.86
N ILE A 59 -7.41 7.25 7.50
CA ILE A 59 -7.21 5.81 7.54
C ILE A 59 -7.11 5.31 6.10
N ILE A 60 -6.02 4.62 5.80
CA ILE A 60 -5.81 4.07 4.46
C ILE A 60 -6.72 2.87 4.29
N ASP A 61 -7.56 2.92 3.27
CA ASP A 61 -8.54 1.86 3.03
C ASP A 61 -8.35 1.15 1.69
N ARG A 62 -7.49 1.65 0.82
CA ARG A 62 -7.26 1.01 -0.46
C ARG A 62 -5.93 1.46 -1.04
N VAL A 63 -5.22 0.54 -1.67
CA VAL A 63 -3.97 0.84 -2.36
C VAL A 63 -4.04 0.23 -3.74
N GLU A 64 -3.76 1.03 -4.75
CA GLU A 64 -3.77 0.58 -6.14
C GLU A 64 -2.39 0.81 -6.73
N ARG A 65 -2.05 0.02 -7.75
CA ARG A 65 -0.83 0.25 -8.47
C ARG A 65 -0.92 1.60 -9.18
N ALA A 66 0.09 2.43 -9.01
CA ALA A 66 0.10 3.72 -9.68
C ALA A 66 0.15 3.51 -11.18
N PRO A 67 -0.50 4.38 -11.98
CA PRO A 67 -0.40 4.25 -13.42
C PRO A 67 1.04 4.40 -13.88
N ALA A 68 1.39 3.69 -14.94
CA ALA A 68 2.72 3.81 -15.50
C ALA A 68 2.94 5.25 -15.96
N GLU A 69 4.10 5.79 -15.61
CA GLU A 69 4.45 7.13 -16.05
C GLU A 69 5.06 7.04 -17.42
N GLU A 70 4.55 7.84 -18.30
CA GLU A 70 5.14 7.95 -19.63
C GLU A 70 6.24 8.96 -19.53
N SER A 71 7.42 8.50 -19.61
CA SER A 71 8.52 9.43 -19.46
C SER A 71 9.36 9.48 -20.66
#